data_3d59d4a20697f435cceb118194674a88
#
_entry.id   3d59d4a20697f435cceb118194674a88
#
_cell.length_a   1.000
_cell.length_b   1.000
_cell.length_c   1.000
_cell.angle_alpha   90.00
_cell.angle_beta   90.00
_cell.angle_gamma   90.00
#
_symmetry.space_group_name_H-M   'P 1'
#
loop_
_entity.id
_entity.type
_entity.pdbx_description
1 polymer ?
#
loop_
_entity_poly.entity_id
_entity_poly.type
_entity_poly.pdbx_seq_one_letter_code
_entity_poly.pdbx_strand_id
1 'polypeptide(L)'
;GSEMCIRDSSIAQGETLGLVGESGCGKSTFGRTLVGLYEPTGGSIRFDGREVSHLSGKDRLAFTRDVQIIYQDPYACLNPRMTVADIIGEGLEIHHMEKGAARQKRIFELLELVGLNKEHANRFPHEFSGGQRQRVGIARALAVNPDFIVCDEPISALDVSIQAQVINLLEQLQRERGLTYLFIACLLY
;
A
#
# COMPACT_ATOMS: atom_id res chain seq x y z
N GLY A 1 14.88 24.81 -11.25
CA GLY A 1 13.75 23.89 -11.27
C GLY A 1 14.08 22.70 -12.12
N SER A 2 14.31 21.52 -11.54
CA SER A 2 14.45 20.28 -12.28
C SER A 2 13.05 19.78 -12.61
N GLU A 3 12.64 19.91 -13.87
CA GLU A 3 11.44 19.28 -14.39
C GLU A 3 11.68 17.77 -14.45
N MET A 4 10.96 17.00 -13.62
CA MET A 4 10.93 15.55 -13.72
C MET A 4 9.96 15.19 -14.84
N CYS A 5 10.46 15.04 -16.07
CA CYS A 5 9.69 14.50 -17.18
C CYS A 5 9.63 12.98 -17.03
N ILE A 6 8.60 12.46 -16.37
CA ILE A 6 8.22 11.06 -16.50
C ILE A 6 7.38 10.98 -17.78
N ARG A 7 8.05 10.62 -18.87
CA ARG A 7 7.38 10.40 -20.16
C ARG A 7 6.82 8.99 -20.17
N ASP A 8 5.57 8.84 -20.54
CA ASP A 8 4.86 7.64 -20.97
C ASP A 8 5.41 6.33 -20.40
N SER A 9 5.22 6.12 -19.08
CA SER A 9 5.56 4.87 -18.43
C SER A 9 4.29 4.01 -18.32
N SER A 10 4.40 2.73 -18.60
CA SER A 10 3.36 1.74 -18.40
C SER A 10 3.87 0.61 -17.51
N ILE A 11 2.98 0.05 -16.69
CA ILE A 11 3.26 -1.10 -15.83
C ILE A 11 2.29 -2.19 -16.24
N ALA A 12 2.82 -3.34 -16.66
CA ALA A 12 1.99 -4.48 -17.00
C ALA A 12 1.45 -5.18 -15.73
N GLN A 13 0.32 -5.85 -15.85
CA GLN A 13 -0.24 -6.64 -14.75
C GLN A 13 0.77 -7.69 -14.25
N GLY A 14 0.96 -7.77 -12.94
CA GLY A 14 1.92 -8.67 -12.31
C GLY A 14 3.38 -8.21 -12.37
N GLU A 15 3.65 -7.03 -12.95
CA GLU A 15 5.00 -6.44 -13.03
C GLU A 15 5.34 -5.65 -11.77
N THR A 16 6.63 -5.51 -11.47
CA THR A 16 7.16 -4.55 -10.51
C THR A 16 7.98 -3.51 -11.25
N LEU A 17 7.53 -2.25 -11.23
CA LEU A 17 8.30 -1.11 -11.72
C LEU A 17 9.01 -0.41 -10.56
N GLY A 18 10.32 -0.22 -10.66
CA GLY A 18 11.11 0.55 -9.70
C GLY A 18 11.18 2.03 -10.06
N LEU A 19 10.75 2.91 -9.16
CA LEU A 19 10.96 4.35 -9.26
C LEU A 19 12.05 4.78 -8.29
N VAL A 20 13.22 5.13 -8.83
CA VAL A 20 14.41 5.41 -8.04
C VAL A 20 14.86 6.86 -8.28
N GLY A 21 15.33 7.52 -7.23
CA GLY A 21 15.85 8.89 -7.31
C GLY A 21 16.23 9.44 -5.95
N GLU A 22 16.83 10.63 -5.96
CA GLU A 22 17.28 11.32 -4.74
C GLU A 22 16.13 11.67 -3.79
N SER A 23 16.44 11.86 -2.50
CA SER A 23 15.46 12.34 -1.53
C SER A 23 14.92 13.72 -1.94
N GLY A 24 13.61 13.91 -1.80
CA GLY A 24 12.94 15.18 -2.12
C GLY A 24 12.69 15.45 -3.62
N CYS A 25 13.04 14.56 -4.55
CA CYS A 25 12.80 14.75 -5.98
C CYS A 25 11.34 14.51 -6.43
N GLY A 26 10.42 14.25 -5.50
CA GLY A 26 8.98 14.13 -5.79
C GLY A 26 8.44 12.71 -5.97
N LYS A 27 9.23 11.65 -5.73
CA LYS A 27 8.79 10.25 -5.88
C LYS A 27 7.52 9.91 -5.10
N SER A 28 7.50 10.25 -3.79
CA SER A 28 6.34 10.00 -2.94
C SER A 28 5.13 10.83 -3.36
N THR A 29 5.34 12.07 -3.83
CA THR A 29 4.28 12.91 -4.40
C THR A 29 3.68 12.25 -5.63
N PHE A 30 4.52 11.73 -6.52
CA PHE A 30 4.07 10.99 -7.70
C PHE A 30 3.27 9.73 -7.30
N GLY A 31 3.77 8.90 -6.40
CA GLY A 31 3.05 7.72 -5.91
C GLY A 31 1.69 8.07 -5.29
N ARG A 32 1.62 9.15 -4.49
CA ARG A 32 0.36 9.64 -3.90
C ARG A 32 -0.61 10.21 -4.93
N THR A 33 -0.10 10.79 -6.01
CA THR A 33 -0.94 11.23 -7.14
C THR A 33 -1.51 10.03 -7.88
N LEU A 34 -0.71 8.97 -8.10
CA LEU A 34 -1.18 7.74 -8.75
C LEU A 34 -2.32 7.06 -7.99
N VAL A 35 -2.29 7.04 -6.66
CA VAL A 35 -3.37 6.47 -5.85
C VAL A 35 -4.54 7.46 -5.61
N GLY A 36 -4.52 8.62 -6.24
CA GLY A 36 -5.59 9.61 -6.15
C GLY A 36 -5.65 10.41 -4.84
N LEU A 37 -4.57 10.44 -4.05
CA LEU A 37 -4.47 11.31 -2.86
C LEU A 37 -4.24 12.77 -3.23
N TYR A 38 -3.55 13.02 -4.34
CA TYR A 38 -3.36 14.35 -4.92
C TYR A 38 -3.91 14.38 -6.34
N GLU A 39 -4.42 15.53 -6.74
CA GLU A 39 -4.83 15.74 -8.14
C GLU A 39 -3.60 16.06 -8.99
N PRO A 40 -3.46 15.46 -10.18
CA PRO A 40 -2.38 15.81 -11.10
C PRO A 40 -2.58 17.22 -11.63
N THR A 41 -1.50 17.98 -11.74
CA THR A 41 -1.50 19.34 -12.32
C THR A 41 -1.52 19.34 -13.84
N GLY A 42 -1.31 18.20 -14.47
CA GLY A 42 -1.34 17.99 -15.91
C GLY A 42 -1.00 16.55 -16.27
N GLY A 43 -1.19 16.21 -17.53
CA GLY A 43 -1.06 14.84 -18.02
C GLY A 43 -2.31 14.01 -17.80
N SER A 44 -2.19 12.69 -18.00
CA SER A 44 -3.28 11.74 -17.79
C SER A 44 -2.77 10.47 -17.08
N ILE A 45 -3.58 9.90 -16.19
CA ILE A 45 -3.32 8.62 -15.53
C ILE A 45 -4.39 7.66 -16.00
N ARG A 46 -3.98 6.49 -16.48
CA ARG A 46 -4.91 5.43 -16.88
C ARG A 46 -4.66 4.17 -16.05
N PHE A 47 -5.74 3.59 -15.57
CA PHE A 47 -5.76 2.31 -14.88
C PHE A 47 -6.73 1.38 -15.59
N ASP A 48 -6.28 0.21 -16.01
CA ASP A 48 -7.06 -0.76 -16.80
C ASP A 48 -7.79 -0.11 -18.01
N GLY A 49 -7.04 0.74 -18.75
CA GLY A 49 -7.53 1.47 -19.92
C GLY A 49 -8.47 2.66 -19.62
N ARG A 50 -8.85 2.89 -18.37
CA ARG A 50 -9.73 3.98 -17.95
C ARG A 50 -8.93 5.18 -17.47
N GLU A 51 -9.35 6.38 -17.84
CA GLU A 51 -8.81 7.62 -17.30
C GLU A 51 -9.21 7.77 -15.83
N VAL A 52 -8.21 7.96 -14.94
CA VAL A 52 -8.43 8.04 -13.48
C VAL A 52 -7.89 9.31 -12.84
N SER A 53 -7.43 10.28 -13.64
CA SER A 53 -6.81 11.52 -13.16
C SER A 53 -7.73 12.38 -12.29
N HIS A 54 -9.05 12.38 -12.56
CA HIS A 54 -10.04 13.28 -11.93
C HIS A 54 -11.30 12.53 -11.50
N LEU A 55 -11.14 11.42 -10.78
CA LEU A 55 -12.26 10.63 -10.29
C LEU A 55 -12.95 11.29 -9.10
N SER A 56 -14.27 11.14 -9.02
CA SER A 56 -15.10 11.62 -7.91
C SER A 56 -16.15 10.61 -7.51
N GLY A 57 -16.71 10.78 -6.31
CA GLY A 57 -17.84 9.98 -5.83
C GLY A 57 -17.59 8.47 -5.88
N LYS A 58 -18.51 7.73 -6.51
CA LYS A 58 -18.49 6.27 -6.58
C LYS A 58 -17.31 5.72 -7.38
N ASP A 59 -16.91 6.42 -8.46
CA ASP A 59 -15.78 5.97 -9.31
C ASP A 59 -14.46 6.08 -8.56
N ARG A 60 -14.27 7.14 -7.77
CA ARG A 60 -13.13 7.27 -6.87
C ARG A 60 -13.11 6.18 -5.82
N LEU A 61 -14.27 5.87 -5.22
CA LEU A 61 -14.37 4.80 -4.23
C LEU A 61 -14.01 3.45 -4.85
N ALA A 62 -14.50 3.13 -6.04
CA ALA A 62 -14.13 1.90 -6.74
C ALA A 62 -12.62 1.85 -7.02
N PHE A 63 -12.04 2.92 -7.55
CA PHE A 63 -10.61 3.02 -7.82
C PHE A 63 -9.76 2.82 -6.57
N THR A 64 -10.13 3.41 -5.43
CA THR A 64 -9.39 3.22 -4.16
C THR A 64 -9.46 1.81 -3.60
N ARG A 65 -10.36 0.95 -4.08
CA ARG A 65 -10.35 -0.48 -3.79
C ARG A 65 -9.26 -1.19 -4.57
N ASP A 66 -9.16 -0.88 -5.86
CA ASP A 66 -8.27 -1.60 -6.79
C ASP A 66 -6.80 -1.13 -6.68
N VAL A 67 -6.60 0.10 -6.17
CA VAL A 67 -5.29 0.75 -6.05
C VAL A 67 -5.04 1.16 -4.60
N GLN A 68 -3.97 0.62 -4.02
CA GLN A 68 -3.61 0.85 -2.62
C GLN A 68 -2.17 1.37 -2.46
N ILE A 69 -1.84 1.86 -1.26
CA ILE A 69 -0.49 2.35 -0.95
C ILE A 69 0.02 1.75 0.37
N ILE A 70 1.28 1.32 0.36
CA ILE A 70 2.07 0.99 1.55
C ILE A 70 3.00 2.17 1.81
N TYR A 71 2.90 2.78 2.98
CA TYR A 71 3.62 4.01 3.32
C TYR A 71 5.01 3.73 3.87
N GLN A 72 5.88 4.73 3.73
CA GLN A 72 7.25 4.76 4.22
C GLN A 72 7.35 4.63 5.75
N ASP A 73 6.54 5.40 6.47
CA ASP A 73 6.54 5.44 7.93
C ASP A 73 5.37 4.64 8.50
N PRO A 74 5.63 3.44 9.04
CA PRO A 74 4.60 2.62 9.65
C PRO A 74 4.03 3.22 10.95
N TYR A 75 4.71 4.17 11.57
CA TYR A 75 4.21 4.88 12.76
C TYR A 75 3.17 5.93 12.40
N ALA A 76 3.46 6.74 11.39
CA ALA A 76 2.59 7.83 11.00
C ALA A 76 1.32 7.38 10.26
N CYS A 77 1.37 6.20 9.61
CA CYS A 77 0.26 5.73 8.79
C CYS A 77 -0.80 4.90 9.52
N LEU A 78 -0.54 4.47 10.75
CA LEU A 78 -1.50 3.71 11.57
C LEU A 78 -2.08 4.60 12.67
N ASN A 79 -3.41 4.65 12.76
CA ASN A 79 -4.07 5.40 13.83
C ASN A 79 -3.77 4.74 15.19
N PRO A 80 -3.06 5.41 16.13
CA PRO A 80 -2.66 4.82 17.40
C PRO A 80 -3.81 4.54 18.36
N ARG A 81 -5.01 5.04 18.07
CA ARG A 81 -6.22 4.86 18.88
C ARG A 81 -7.09 3.69 18.40
N MET A 82 -6.75 3.08 17.28
CA MET A 82 -7.47 1.94 16.70
C MET A 82 -6.71 0.66 17.00
N THR A 83 -7.46 -0.44 17.18
CA THR A 83 -6.86 -1.77 17.23
C THR A 83 -6.35 -2.18 15.84
N VAL A 84 -5.46 -3.16 15.79
CA VAL A 84 -4.98 -3.73 14.51
C VAL A 84 -6.14 -4.28 13.68
N ALA A 85 -7.13 -4.92 14.33
CA ALA A 85 -8.33 -5.41 13.66
C ALA A 85 -9.15 -4.28 13.03
N ASP A 86 -9.27 -3.14 13.70
CA ASP A 86 -10.00 -1.98 13.18
C ASP A 86 -9.25 -1.35 12.00
N ILE A 87 -7.93 -1.21 12.12
CA ILE A 87 -7.07 -0.67 11.06
C ILE A 87 -7.15 -1.51 9.77
N ILE A 88 -7.03 -2.84 9.89
CA ILE A 88 -7.13 -3.75 8.75
C ILE A 88 -8.55 -3.78 8.20
N GLY A 89 -9.55 -3.78 9.09
CA GLY A 89 -10.94 -3.90 8.74
C GLY A 89 -11.60 -2.62 8.23
N GLU A 90 -10.96 -1.45 8.37
CA GLU A 90 -11.49 -0.16 7.92
C GLU A 90 -11.80 -0.16 6.42
N GLY A 91 -10.87 -0.67 5.60
CA GLY A 91 -11.08 -0.80 4.16
C GLY A 91 -12.26 -1.72 3.81
N LEU A 92 -12.43 -2.84 4.52
CA LEU A 92 -13.57 -3.74 4.33
C LEU A 92 -14.90 -3.05 4.63
N GLU A 93 -14.94 -2.18 5.65
CA GLU A 93 -16.12 -1.43 6.03
C GLU A 93 -16.46 -0.33 5.02
N ILE A 94 -15.47 0.48 4.62
CA ILE A 94 -15.61 1.55 3.62
C ILE A 94 -16.15 1.01 2.29
N HIS A 95 -15.63 -0.12 1.86
CA HIS A 95 -16.03 -0.75 0.59
C HIS A 95 -17.20 -1.73 0.74
N HIS A 96 -17.85 -1.80 1.90
CA HIS A 96 -19.00 -2.66 2.20
C HIS A 96 -18.78 -4.14 1.83
N MET A 97 -17.56 -4.67 2.02
CA MET A 97 -17.20 -6.02 1.60
C MET A 97 -17.73 -7.07 2.57
N GLU A 98 -17.17 -7.17 3.76
CA GLU A 98 -17.46 -8.25 4.71
C GLU A 98 -17.92 -7.68 6.06
N LYS A 99 -18.85 -8.37 6.74
CA LYS A 99 -19.41 -7.95 8.02
C LYS A 99 -19.38 -9.09 9.05
N GLY A 100 -19.43 -8.73 10.32
CA GLY A 100 -19.55 -9.69 11.43
C GLY A 100 -18.44 -10.74 11.43
N ALA A 101 -18.80 -12.01 11.52
CA ALA A 101 -17.88 -13.14 11.59
C ALA A 101 -16.99 -13.28 10.32
N ALA A 102 -17.52 -12.98 9.14
CA ALA A 102 -16.76 -13.02 7.89
C ALA A 102 -15.65 -11.96 7.88
N ARG A 103 -15.91 -10.72 8.31
CA ARG A 103 -14.92 -9.67 8.51
C ARG A 103 -13.82 -10.11 9.47
N GLN A 104 -14.18 -10.69 10.60
CA GLN A 104 -13.23 -11.18 11.59
C GLN A 104 -12.33 -12.30 11.02
N LYS A 105 -12.93 -13.25 10.32
CA LYS A 105 -12.19 -14.34 9.65
C LYS A 105 -11.20 -13.77 8.64
N ARG A 106 -11.63 -12.82 7.81
CA ARG A 106 -10.77 -12.16 6.82
C ARG A 106 -9.58 -11.43 7.47
N ILE A 107 -9.80 -10.71 8.57
CA ILE A 107 -8.74 -10.04 9.32
C ILE A 107 -7.72 -11.06 9.83
N PHE A 108 -8.16 -12.18 10.38
CA PHE A 108 -7.26 -13.23 10.87
C PHE A 108 -6.44 -13.87 9.74
N GLU A 109 -7.05 -14.14 8.58
CA GLU A 109 -6.35 -14.63 7.39
C GLU A 109 -5.28 -13.63 6.91
N LEU A 110 -5.58 -12.33 6.94
CA LEU A 110 -4.63 -11.28 6.56
C LEU A 110 -3.47 -11.18 7.56
N LEU A 111 -3.72 -11.30 8.86
CA LEU A 111 -2.67 -11.33 9.88
C LEU A 111 -1.74 -12.53 9.66
N GLU A 112 -2.28 -13.72 9.47
CA GLU A 112 -1.50 -14.92 9.20
C GLU A 112 -0.68 -14.78 7.91
N LEU A 113 -1.28 -14.21 6.85
CA LEU A 113 -0.62 -13.97 5.57
C LEU A 113 0.63 -13.10 5.69
N VAL A 114 0.61 -12.09 6.56
CA VAL A 114 1.76 -11.22 6.80
C VAL A 114 2.67 -11.72 7.95
N GLY A 115 2.46 -12.94 8.44
CA GLY A 115 3.26 -13.57 9.50
C GLY A 115 3.01 -13.00 10.90
N LEU A 116 1.80 -12.54 11.17
CA LEU A 116 1.34 -12.09 12.48
C LEU A 116 0.32 -13.08 13.06
N ASN A 117 0.21 -13.15 14.39
CA ASN A 117 -0.74 -14.01 15.08
C ASN A 117 -2.13 -13.37 15.19
N LYS A 118 -3.19 -14.18 15.25
CA LYS A 118 -4.58 -13.72 15.46
C LYS A 118 -4.75 -12.90 16.73
N GLU A 119 -4.00 -13.23 17.79
CA GLU A 119 -4.01 -12.50 19.06
C GLU A 119 -3.59 -11.04 18.92
N HIS A 120 -2.82 -10.72 17.86
CA HIS A 120 -2.42 -9.36 17.56
C HIS A 120 -3.58 -8.47 17.11
N ALA A 121 -4.73 -9.03 16.73
CA ALA A 121 -5.89 -8.31 16.26
C ALA A 121 -6.39 -7.25 17.26
N ASN A 122 -6.35 -7.57 18.56
CA ASN A 122 -6.85 -6.70 19.63
C ASN A 122 -5.81 -5.73 20.20
N ARG A 123 -4.58 -5.76 19.69
CA ARG A 123 -3.50 -4.88 20.13
C ARG A 123 -3.51 -3.56 19.38
N PHE A 124 -2.87 -2.56 20.00
CA PHE A 124 -2.68 -1.25 19.41
C PHE A 124 -1.32 -1.12 18.72
N PRO A 125 -1.17 -0.22 17.72
CA PRO A 125 0.09 -0.05 16.99
C PRO A 125 1.33 0.18 17.86
N HIS A 126 1.20 0.88 18.98
CA HIS A 126 2.33 1.17 19.88
C HIS A 126 2.92 -0.07 20.57
N GLU A 127 2.19 -1.19 20.59
CA GLU A 127 2.64 -2.45 21.18
C GLU A 127 3.50 -3.31 20.21
N PHE A 128 3.75 -2.81 18.98
CA PHE A 128 4.44 -3.53 17.93
C PHE A 128 5.81 -2.92 17.60
N SER A 129 6.74 -3.78 17.14
CA SER A 129 7.99 -3.32 16.53
C SER A 129 7.73 -2.62 15.18
N GLY A 130 8.72 -1.88 14.67
CA GLY A 130 8.63 -1.23 13.36
C GLY A 130 8.27 -2.20 12.23
N GLY A 131 8.94 -3.35 12.18
CA GLY A 131 8.66 -4.40 11.19
C GLY A 131 7.26 -5.01 11.32
N GLN A 132 6.77 -5.21 12.53
CA GLN A 132 5.41 -5.69 12.76
C GLN A 132 4.37 -4.65 12.32
N ARG A 133 4.59 -3.36 12.60
CA ARG A 133 3.71 -2.27 12.11
C ARG A 133 3.68 -2.20 10.57
N GLN A 134 4.85 -2.39 9.93
CA GLN A 134 4.91 -2.46 8.48
C GLN A 134 4.05 -3.60 7.94
N ARG A 135 4.11 -4.78 8.57
CA ARG A 135 3.26 -5.93 8.22
C ARG A 135 1.76 -5.63 8.41
N VAL A 136 1.38 -4.88 9.46
CA VAL A 136 0.00 -4.40 9.63
C VAL A 136 -0.39 -3.46 8.49
N GLY A 137 0.49 -2.54 8.08
CA GLY A 137 0.27 -1.65 6.93
C GLY A 137 0.09 -2.43 5.61
N ILE A 138 0.86 -3.49 5.40
CA ILE A 138 0.71 -4.41 4.26
C ILE A 138 -0.64 -5.14 4.34
N ALA A 139 -1.00 -5.71 5.50
CA ALA A 139 -2.29 -6.37 5.69
C ALA A 139 -3.48 -5.46 5.42
N ARG A 140 -3.39 -4.19 5.87
CA ARG A 140 -4.40 -3.15 5.59
C ARG A 140 -4.56 -2.92 4.08
N ALA A 141 -3.46 -2.75 3.35
CA ALA A 141 -3.51 -2.55 1.90
C ALA A 141 -4.13 -3.77 1.18
N LEU A 142 -3.85 -4.98 1.65
CA LEU A 142 -4.37 -6.23 1.07
C LEU A 142 -5.83 -6.52 1.42
N ALA A 143 -6.40 -5.84 2.40
CA ALA A 143 -7.74 -6.13 2.91
C ALA A 143 -8.82 -6.08 1.82
N VAL A 144 -8.70 -5.12 0.92
CA VAL A 144 -9.66 -4.87 -0.16
C VAL A 144 -9.36 -5.65 -1.45
N ASN A 145 -8.36 -6.54 -1.46
CA ASN A 145 -7.89 -7.29 -2.63
C ASN A 145 -7.54 -6.37 -3.82
N PRO A 146 -6.54 -5.49 -3.68
CA PRO A 146 -6.16 -4.57 -4.75
C PRO A 146 -5.45 -5.31 -5.90
N ASP A 147 -5.48 -4.72 -7.09
CA ASP A 147 -4.72 -5.18 -8.26
C ASP A 147 -3.35 -4.48 -8.35
N PHE A 148 -3.26 -3.26 -7.82
CA PHE A 148 -2.07 -2.43 -7.88
C PHE A 148 -1.73 -1.81 -6.51
N ILE A 149 -0.45 -1.88 -6.13
CA ILE A 149 0.04 -1.30 -4.88
C ILE A 149 1.25 -0.41 -5.15
N VAL A 150 1.18 0.83 -4.68
CA VAL A 150 2.34 1.73 -4.58
C VAL A 150 3.05 1.43 -3.27
N CYS A 151 4.31 1.01 -3.33
CA CYS A 151 5.17 0.81 -2.18
C CYS A 151 6.07 2.06 -2.02
N ASP A 152 5.66 3.02 -1.19
CA ASP A 152 6.39 4.27 -0.95
C ASP A 152 7.49 4.05 0.09
N GLU A 153 8.71 3.73 -0.36
CA GLU A 153 9.88 3.42 0.47
C GLU A 153 9.60 2.42 1.62
N PRO A 154 8.98 1.27 1.36
CA PRO A 154 8.35 0.41 2.38
C PRO A 154 9.32 -0.20 3.39
N ILE A 155 10.62 -0.04 3.19
CA ILE A 155 11.69 -0.65 4.00
C ILE A 155 12.68 0.36 4.56
N SER A 156 12.62 1.64 4.19
CA SER A 156 13.66 2.64 4.51
C SER A 156 13.83 2.88 6.03
N ALA A 157 12.78 2.70 6.82
CA ALA A 157 12.77 2.89 8.27
C ALA A 157 13.02 1.59 9.07
N LEU A 158 13.41 0.50 8.42
CA LEU A 158 13.56 -0.83 9.02
C LEU A 158 15.00 -1.30 9.05
N ASP A 159 15.35 -2.14 10.03
CA ASP A 159 16.63 -2.84 10.09
C ASP A 159 16.82 -3.78 8.91
N VAL A 160 18.06 -3.99 8.48
CA VAL A 160 18.41 -4.79 7.27
C VAL A 160 17.78 -6.19 7.27
N SER A 161 17.77 -6.87 8.43
CA SER A 161 17.16 -8.20 8.56
C SER A 161 15.64 -8.19 8.34
N ILE A 162 14.98 -7.13 8.79
CA ILE A 162 13.54 -6.93 8.64
C ILE A 162 13.20 -6.48 7.22
N GLN A 163 14.06 -5.66 6.59
CA GLN A 163 13.92 -5.28 5.18
C GLN A 163 13.80 -6.50 4.26
N ALA A 164 14.73 -7.47 4.41
CA ALA A 164 14.71 -8.70 3.63
C ALA A 164 13.41 -9.50 3.81
N GLN A 165 12.91 -9.57 5.04
CA GLN A 165 11.65 -10.27 5.33
C GLN A 165 10.44 -9.58 4.67
N VAL A 166 10.39 -8.25 4.67
CA VAL A 166 9.31 -7.47 4.04
C VAL A 166 9.36 -7.61 2.52
N ILE A 167 10.56 -7.55 1.91
CA ILE A 167 10.72 -7.77 0.47
C ILE A 167 10.27 -9.17 0.07
N ASN A 168 10.74 -10.22 0.77
CA ASN A 168 10.33 -11.59 0.49
C ASN A 168 8.81 -11.78 0.60
N LEU A 169 8.17 -11.13 1.59
CA LEU A 169 6.72 -11.14 1.73
C LEU A 169 6.03 -10.50 0.51
N LEU A 170 6.48 -9.32 0.07
CA LEU A 170 5.90 -8.64 -1.10
C LEU A 170 6.09 -9.45 -2.39
N GLU A 171 7.26 -10.08 -2.59
CA GLU A 171 7.50 -10.98 -3.72
C GLU A 171 6.62 -12.23 -3.68
N GLN A 172 6.45 -12.84 -2.51
CA GLN A 172 5.53 -13.96 -2.32
C GLN A 172 4.11 -13.58 -2.70
N LEU A 173 3.63 -12.44 -2.18
CA LEU A 173 2.29 -11.91 -2.47
C LEU A 173 2.10 -11.62 -3.97
N GLN A 174 3.13 -11.12 -4.66
CA GLN A 174 3.09 -10.91 -6.10
C GLN A 174 2.90 -12.23 -6.84
N ARG A 175 3.70 -13.25 -6.51
CA ARG A 175 3.60 -14.57 -7.16
C ARG A 175 2.27 -15.27 -6.90
N GLU A 176 1.75 -15.21 -5.67
CA GLU A 176 0.55 -15.92 -5.28
C GLU A 176 -0.74 -15.23 -5.70
N ARG A 177 -0.73 -13.90 -5.79
CA ARG A 177 -1.94 -13.08 -6.02
C ARG A 177 -1.92 -12.28 -7.32
N GLY A 178 -0.83 -12.33 -8.08
CA GLY A 178 -0.69 -11.58 -9.34
C GLY A 178 -0.64 -10.06 -9.13
N LEU A 179 -0.20 -9.59 -7.96
CA LEU A 179 -0.15 -8.16 -7.64
C LEU A 179 0.83 -7.42 -8.53
N THR A 180 0.47 -6.20 -8.88
CA THR A 180 1.32 -5.27 -9.62
C THR A 180 1.85 -4.21 -8.66
N TYR A 181 3.15 -3.91 -8.73
CA TYR A 181 3.78 -2.95 -7.83
C TYR A 181 4.43 -1.78 -8.56
N LEU A 182 4.27 -0.58 -7.99
CA LEU A 182 5.23 0.51 -8.16
C LEU A 182 6.09 0.60 -6.89
N PHE A 183 7.35 0.25 -6.99
CA PHE A 183 8.27 0.24 -5.86
C PHE A 183 9.13 1.52 -5.88
N ILE A 184 8.88 2.42 -4.94
CA ILE A 184 9.61 3.67 -4.78
C ILE A 184 10.78 3.43 -3.83
N ALA A 185 12.00 3.77 -4.27
CA ALA A 185 13.20 3.68 -3.46
C ALA A 185 14.02 4.97 -3.53
N CYS A 186 14.69 5.32 -2.43
CA CYS A 186 15.66 6.40 -2.39
C CYS A 186 17.05 5.85 -2.73
N LEU A 187 17.80 6.56 -3.58
CA LEU A 187 19.22 6.31 -3.76
C LEU A 187 19.95 6.88 -2.54
N LEU A 188 20.50 6.00 -1.72
CA LEU A 188 21.48 6.36 -0.71
C LEU A 188 22.86 6.30 -1.40
N TYR A 189 23.54 7.44 -1.48
CA TYR A 189 24.94 7.52 -1.85
C TYR A 189 25.84 7.12 -0.69
#